data_99cf5d10a8a35654898be4ed23a7e93e
#
_entry.id   99cf5d10a8a35654898be4ed23a7e93e
#
_cell.length_a   1.000
_cell.length_b   1.000
_cell.length_c   1.000
_cell.angle_alpha   90.00
_cell.angle_beta   90.00
_cell.angle_gamma   90.00
#
_symmetry.space_group_name_H-M   'P 1'
#
loop_
_entity.id
_entity.type
_entity.pdbx_description
1 polymer ?
#
loop_
_entity_poly.entity_id
_entity_poly.type
_entity_poly.pdbx_seq_one_letter_code
_entity_poly.pdbx_strand_id
1 'polypeptide(L)'
;MNAIALIDGEHHGDVVRDALVELPFDFVGAILVGGTEKLRGGEDYGVPLLASLDEARADVVVDLSDEPVLGPRERMLWASKALALGLEYVGADFRFRPPAYLPAPSIPSLAVVGTGKRIGKTAVTGHLARLLSERGDVVVVSMGRGGPGEPELVQVAPTLDQLLDISRAGGHAASDYLETAALAGVPTIGCRRAGGGLAGDVLTSNLRRGIELAEDRRPDIVVFDGSGAAIPPVSVDARVLVVGPEQDPTAYLNPYRVLVSDLVLLMGGGEAAPIRELKDMPVIPVELRLRPVTPLTGRRVAVFTAGPAPVDHLRADVVHVSHNLADRAALRQELMSVEADAFLVEIKAAAIDVVAEAAVERGIECVFAANDVRPLDPGVDLDAELLSLVPQRVAG
;
A
#
# COMPACT_ATOMS: atom_id res chain seq x y z
N MET A 1 -20.52 16.95 20.35
CA MET A 1 -19.95 16.22 19.20
C MET A 1 -21.11 15.66 18.41
N ASN A 2 -21.29 16.08 17.17
CA ASN A 2 -22.39 15.64 16.33
C ASN A 2 -22.22 14.17 15.96
N ALA A 3 -23.28 13.37 16.12
CA ALA A 3 -23.24 11.93 15.91
C ALA A 3 -24.34 11.44 14.95
N ILE A 4 -24.03 10.39 14.20
CA ILE A 4 -25.02 9.56 13.49
C ILE A 4 -25.08 8.21 14.21
N ALA A 5 -26.27 7.76 14.58
CA ALA A 5 -26.47 6.44 15.16
C ALA A 5 -26.64 5.38 14.08
N LEU A 6 -25.97 4.23 14.20
CA LEU A 6 -26.38 3.01 13.50
C LEU A 6 -27.30 2.22 14.44
N ILE A 7 -28.50 1.94 13.98
CA ILE A 7 -29.54 1.26 14.76
C ILE A 7 -30.04 0.06 13.99
N ASP A 8 -30.52 -0.94 14.70
CA ASP A 8 -31.16 -2.12 14.11
C ASP A 8 -32.65 -2.16 14.47
N GLY A 9 -33.43 -2.93 13.71
CA GLY A 9 -34.85 -3.14 13.91
C GLY A 9 -35.18 -4.24 14.90
N GLU A 10 -34.21 -4.75 15.65
CA GLU A 10 -34.40 -5.69 16.77
C GLU A 10 -34.59 -4.97 18.11
N HIS A 11 -34.33 -3.66 18.16
CA HIS A 11 -34.64 -2.80 19.30
C HIS A 11 -35.98 -2.08 19.12
N HIS A 12 -36.73 -1.91 20.23
CA HIS A 12 -37.90 -1.05 20.21
C HIS A 12 -37.51 0.43 20.06
N GLY A 13 -38.27 1.20 19.28
CA GLY A 13 -37.94 2.60 18.96
C GLY A 13 -37.85 3.50 20.20
N ASP A 14 -38.63 3.27 21.26
CA ASP A 14 -38.55 4.00 22.52
C ASP A 14 -37.23 3.71 23.29
N VAL A 15 -36.75 2.47 23.26
CA VAL A 15 -35.47 2.08 23.87
C VAL A 15 -34.31 2.79 23.13
N VAL A 16 -34.32 2.80 21.80
CA VAL A 16 -33.32 3.50 21.01
C VAL A 16 -33.36 5.00 21.30
N ARG A 17 -34.55 5.60 21.30
CA ARG A 17 -34.71 7.05 21.59
C ARG A 17 -34.16 7.42 22.95
N ASP A 18 -34.48 6.62 24.02
CA ASP A 18 -33.99 6.87 25.36
C ASP A 18 -32.44 6.76 25.40
N ALA A 19 -31.87 5.75 24.72
CA ALA A 19 -30.41 5.60 24.60
C ALA A 19 -29.74 6.82 23.89
N LEU A 20 -30.35 7.35 22.82
CA LEU A 20 -29.84 8.54 22.12
C LEU A 20 -29.83 9.78 23.02
N VAL A 21 -30.77 9.88 23.98
CA VAL A 21 -30.83 11.00 24.96
C VAL A 21 -29.78 10.83 26.05
N GLU A 22 -29.51 9.60 26.49
CA GLU A 22 -28.58 9.31 27.60
C GLU A 22 -27.09 9.38 27.18
N LEU A 23 -26.79 9.10 25.91
CA LEU A 23 -25.43 9.08 25.40
C LEU A 23 -24.85 10.50 25.27
N PRO A 24 -23.53 10.69 25.49
CA PRO A 24 -22.88 12.01 25.50
C PRO A 24 -22.58 12.54 24.09
N PHE A 25 -23.56 12.46 23.18
CA PHE A 25 -23.47 12.89 21.79
C PHE A 25 -24.70 13.70 21.39
N ASP A 26 -24.52 14.60 20.44
CA ASP A 26 -25.60 15.37 19.81
C ASP A 26 -26.03 14.63 18.53
N PHE A 27 -27.01 13.73 18.64
CA PHE A 27 -27.43 12.94 17.49
C PHE A 27 -28.19 13.78 16.47
N VAL A 28 -27.66 13.83 15.25
CA VAL A 28 -28.22 14.56 14.11
C VAL A 28 -29.01 13.68 13.15
N GLY A 29 -28.94 12.37 13.31
CA GLY A 29 -29.67 11.39 12.54
C GLY A 29 -29.34 9.96 12.94
N ALA A 30 -30.08 9.00 12.39
CA ALA A 30 -29.85 7.57 12.54
C ALA A 30 -29.97 6.84 11.20
N ILE A 31 -29.23 5.74 11.07
CA ILE A 31 -29.30 4.84 9.91
C ILE A 31 -29.76 3.47 10.39
N LEU A 32 -30.83 2.95 9.79
CA LEU A 32 -31.29 1.59 10.06
C LEU A 32 -30.45 0.60 9.25
N VAL A 33 -29.64 -0.21 9.93
CA VAL A 33 -28.66 -1.12 9.28
C VAL A 33 -29.20 -2.50 8.98
N GLY A 34 -30.39 -2.84 9.48
CA GLY A 34 -31.06 -4.13 9.25
C GLY A 34 -31.94 -4.52 10.43
N GLY A 35 -32.39 -5.79 10.42
CA GLY A 35 -33.36 -6.29 11.40
C GLY A 35 -34.78 -5.72 11.15
N THR A 36 -35.79 -6.50 11.47
CA THR A 36 -37.19 -6.07 11.26
C THR A 36 -38.13 -6.56 12.35
N GLU A 37 -37.62 -7.34 13.31
CA GLU A 37 -38.48 -8.05 14.28
C GLU A 37 -39.34 -7.12 15.11
N LYS A 38 -38.82 -5.97 15.53
CA LYS A 38 -39.53 -4.99 16.37
C LYS A 38 -40.15 -3.84 15.58
N LEU A 39 -39.90 -3.77 14.26
CA LEU A 39 -40.45 -2.71 13.41
C LEU A 39 -41.95 -2.90 13.19
N ARG A 40 -42.73 -1.87 13.50
CA ARG A 40 -44.21 -1.84 13.30
C ARG A 40 -44.63 -0.83 12.26
N GLY A 41 -43.68 0.01 11.78
CA GLY A 41 -43.92 1.12 10.87
C GLY A 41 -44.27 2.41 11.64
N GLY A 42 -43.57 3.48 11.30
CA GLY A 42 -43.77 4.79 11.92
C GLY A 42 -43.06 4.95 13.28
N GLU A 43 -41.98 4.21 13.51
CA GLU A 43 -41.11 4.37 14.66
C GLU A 43 -40.55 5.78 14.73
N ASP A 44 -40.62 6.39 15.92
CA ASP A 44 -40.02 7.68 16.21
C ASP A 44 -38.78 7.48 17.09
N TYR A 45 -37.62 7.71 16.50
CA TYR A 45 -36.33 7.63 17.21
C TYR A 45 -35.89 8.98 17.81
N GLY A 46 -36.70 10.03 17.66
CA GLY A 46 -36.38 11.40 18.09
C GLY A 46 -35.36 12.13 17.19
N VAL A 47 -34.86 11.46 16.16
CA VAL A 47 -33.95 12.00 15.15
C VAL A 47 -34.37 11.52 13.76
N PRO A 48 -34.03 12.22 12.67
CA PRO A 48 -34.36 11.80 11.30
C PRO A 48 -33.62 10.50 10.93
N LEU A 49 -34.29 9.62 10.20
CA LEU A 49 -33.64 8.49 9.52
C LEU A 49 -32.94 8.98 8.26
N LEU A 50 -31.68 8.60 8.11
CA LEU A 50 -30.81 8.90 6.99
C LEU A 50 -30.63 7.65 6.13
N ALA A 51 -30.43 7.82 4.83
CA ALA A 51 -30.11 6.73 3.92
C ALA A 51 -28.58 6.45 3.85
N SER A 52 -27.76 7.45 4.15
CA SER A 52 -26.30 7.35 4.09
C SER A 52 -25.59 8.26 5.10
N LEU A 53 -24.29 8.03 5.33
CA LEU A 53 -23.49 8.78 6.31
C LEU A 53 -23.18 10.23 5.88
N ASP A 54 -23.29 10.54 4.60
CA ASP A 54 -22.99 11.87 4.03
C ASP A 54 -24.21 12.80 3.97
N GLU A 55 -25.40 12.33 4.36
CA GLU A 55 -26.61 13.16 4.42
C GLU A 55 -26.64 14.14 5.60
N ALA A 56 -25.82 13.92 6.62
CA ALA A 56 -25.74 14.80 7.76
C ALA A 56 -24.28 15.12 8.15
N ARG A 57 -24.06 16.35 8.64
CA ARG A 57 -22.75 16.73 9.13
C ARG A 57 -22.54 16.20 10.55
N ALA A 58 -21.67 15.21 10.69
CA ALA A 58 -21.32 14.58 11.95
C ALA A 58 -19.80 14.55 12.18
N ASP A 59 -19.40 14.20 13.38
CA ASP A 59 -18.01 13.97 13.80
C ASP A 59 -17.76 12.48 14.07
N VAL A 60 -18.82 11.75 14.40
CA VAL A 60 -18.75 10.35 14.87
C VAL A 60 -19.97 9.56 14.42
N VAL A 61 -19.75 8.28 14.16
CA VAL A 61 -20.79 7.26 13.99
C VAL A 61 -20.80 6.41 15.24
N VAL A 62 -21.96 6.30 15.90
CA VAL A 62 -22.15 5.50 17.10
C VAL A 62 -22.95 4.25 16.74
N ASP A 63 -22.34 3.09 16.91
CA ASP A 63 -22.94 1.78 16.62
C ASP A 63 -23.72 1.30 17.84
N LEU A 64 -25.03 1.29 17.71
CA LEU A 64 -26.00 0.76 18.71
C LEU A 64 -26.62 -0.56 18.24
N SER A 65 -26.10 -1.15 17.16
CA SER A 65 -26.64 -2.40 16.63
C SER A 65 -26.10 -3.61 17.37
N ASP A 66 -26.88 -4.69 17.37
CA ASP A 66 -26.52 -5.98 17.96
C ASP A 66 -26.25 -7.06 16.90
N GLU A 67 -25.54 -8.10 17.31
CA GLU A 67 -25.48 -9.33 16.53
C GLU A 67 -26.80 -10.15 16.70
N PRO A 68 -27.27 -10.82 15.64
CA PRO A 68 -26.58 -11.05 14.37
C PRO A 68 -26.90 -10.02 13.27
N VAL A 69 -27.59 -8.93 13.58
CA VAL A 69 -28.00 -7.94 12.54
C VAL A 69 -26.76 -7.30 11.90
N LEU A 70 -25.80 -6.89 12.71
CA LEU A 70 -24.53 -6.32 12.24
C LEU A 70 -23.35 -7.13 12.81
N GLY A 71 -22.87 -8.08 12.03
CA GLY A 71 -21.71 -8.91 12.38
C GLY A 71 -20.38 -8.19 12.23
N PRO A 72 -19.26 -8.83 12.62
CA PRO A 72 -17.93 -8.20 12.59
C PRO A 72 -17.51 -7.68 11.18
N ARG A 73 -17.89 -8.38 10.10
CA ARG A 73 -17.56 -7.98 8.74
C ARG A 73 -18.29 -6.70 8.34
N GLU A 74 -19.58 -6.66 8.59
CA GLU A 74 -20.45 -5.52 8.28
C GLU A 74 -20.06 -4.29 9.12
N ARG A 75 -19.73 -4.49 10.41
CA ARG A 75 -19.20 -3.43 11.28
C ARG A 75 -17.91 -2.83 10.74
N MET A 76 -16.98 -3.66 10.26
CA MET A 76 -15.73 -3.17 9.66
C MET A 76 -15.99 -2.41 8.35
N LEU A 77 -17.01 -2.79 7.58
CA LEU A 77 -17.43 -2.05 6.40
C LEU A 77 -17.99 -0.66 6.78
N TRP A 78 -18.89 -0.59 7.78
CA TRP A 78 -19.41 0.68 8.28
C TRP A 78 -18.30 1.56 8.87
N ALA A 79 -17.40 0.97 9.66
CA ALA A 79 -16.21 1.66 10.15
C ALA A 79 -15.37 2.23 8.99
N SER A 80 -15.12 1.43 7.95
CA SER A 80 -14.36 1.88 6.78
C SER A 80 -15.01 3.05 6.07
N LYS A 81 -16.34 3.03 5.91
CA LYS A 81 -17.11 4.14 5.31
C LYS A 81 -17.05 5.39 6.19
N ALA A 82 -17.24 5.24 7.50
CA ALA A 82 -17.13 6.36 8.44
C ALA A 82 -15.74 7.01 8.40
N LEU A 83 -14.68 6.19 8.50
CA LEU A 83 -13.30 6.67 8.45
C LEU A 83 -12.96 7.37 7.13
N ALA A 84 -13.50 6.89 6.00
CA ALA A 84 -13.29 7.50 4.69
C ALA A 84 -13.92 8.90 4.57
N LEU A 85 -14.99 9.13 5.33
CA LEU A 85 -15.64 10.44 5.47
C LEU A 85 -15.01 11.31 6.57
N GLY A 86 -13.96 10.84 7.22
CA GLY A 86 -13.31 11.56 8.32
C GLY A 86 -14.03 11.45 9.66
N LEU A 87 -15.01 10.54 9.79
CA LEU A 87 -15.80 10.33 11.00
C LEU A 87 -15.15 9.26 11.89
N GLU A 88 -15.18 9.44 13.20
CA GLU A 88 -14.88 8.35 14.12
C GLU A 88 -15.98 7.27 14.06
N TYR A 89 -15.65 6.03 14.40
CA TYR A 89 -16.61 4.94 14.52
C TYR A 89 -16.48 4.31 15.90
N VAL A 90 -17.55 4.32 16.70
CA VAL A 90 -17.56 3.97 18.12
C VAL A 90 -18.67 2.99 18.39
N GLY A 91 -18.36 1.90 19.06
CA GLY A 91 -19.31 0.97 19.68
C GLY A 91 -19.06 0.87 21.17
N ALA A 92 -19.75 -0.07 21.83
CA ALA A 92 -19.70 -0.23 23.28
C ALA A 92 -18.28 -0.53 23.82
N ASP A 93 -17.47 -1.30 23.07
CA ASP A 93 -16.14 -1.79 23.46
C ASP A 93 -15.03 -1.51 22.44
N PHE A 94 -15.31 -0.73 21.41
CA PHE A 94 -14.33 -0.36 20.37
C PHE A 94 -14.46 1.10 19.94
N ARG A 95 -13.35 1.63 19.42
CA ARG A 95 -13.30 2.95 18.81
C ARG A 95 -12.24 2.99 17.71
N PHE A 96 -12.64 3.35 16.48
CA PHE A 96 -11.76 3.62 15.36
C PHE A 96 -11.75 5.10 15.05
N ARG A 97 -10.55 5.61 14.74
CA ARG A 97 -10.35 7.01 14.33
C ARG A 97 -9.82 7.05 12.91
N PRO A 98 -10.22 8.07 12.13
CA PRO A 98 -9.60 8.30 10.84
C PRO A 98 -8.09 8.45 10.99
N PRO A 99 -7.28 7.86 10.09
CA PRO A 99 -5.85 8.11 10.05
C PRO A 99 -5.56 9.61 9.92
N ALA A 100 -4.61 10.10 10.72
CA ALA A 100 -4.23 11.50 10.69
C ALA A 100 -3.24 11.75 9.54
N TYR A 101 -3.63 12.56 8.56
CA TYR A 101 -2.78 12.94 7.45
C TYR A 101 -2.13 14.31 7.66
N LEU A 102 -0.84 14.42 7.34
CA LEU A 102 -0.16 15.68 7.12
C LEU A 102 -0.82 16.39 5.91
N PRO A 103 -0.77 17.73 5.85
CA PRO A 103 -1.19 18.44 4.65
C PRO A 103 -0.49 17.92 3.39
N ALA A 104 -1.18 18.02 2.26
CA ALA A 104 -0.56 17.71 0.97
C ALA A 104 0.67 18.61 0.75
N PRO A 105 1.75 18.08 0.16
CA PRO A 105 2.88 18.88 -0.24
C PRO A 105 2.45 19.95 -1.27
N SER A 106 3.24 21.00 -1.38
CA SER A 106 3.03 22.04 -2.40
C SER A 106 3.25 21.55 -3.85
N ILE A 107 3.87 20.38 -3.97
CA ILE A 107 4.22 19.71 -5.22
C ILE A 107 3.15 18.64 -5.52
N PRO A 108 2.77 18.43 -6.80
CA PRO A 108 1.92 17.31 -7.21
C PRO A 108 2.40 15.99 -6.62
N SER A 109 1.47 15.17 -6.14
CA SER A 109 1.85 14.00 -5.37
C SER A 109 0.91 12.81 -5.58
N LEU A 110 1.50 11.64 -5.72
CA LEU A 110 0.81 10.35 -5.77
C LEU A 110 1.26 9.46 -4.62
N ALA A 111 0.44 8.50 -4.22
CA ALA A 111 0.87 7.48 -3.27
C ALA A 111 0.58 6.07 -3.80
N VAL A 112 1.52 5.14 -3.57
CA VAL A 112 1.31 3.72 -3.76
C VAL A 112 1.14 3.07 -2.39
N VAL A 113 -0.03 2.52 -2.14
CA VAL A 113 -0.40 1.87 -0.89
C VAL A 113 -0.74 0.41 -1.12
N GLY A 114 -0.87 -0.38 -0.07
CA GLY A 114 -1.19 -1.79 -0.27
C GLY A 114 -1.91 -2.43 0.89
N THR A 115 -2.51 -3.58 0.63
CA THR A 115 -3.22 -4.38 1.63
C THR A 115 -2.26 -5.19 2.53
N GLY A 116 -0.98 -5.33 2.17
CA GLY A 116 -0.03 -6.12 2.94
C GLY A 116 1.42 -6.00 2.52
N LYS A 117 2.22 -6.97 2.97
CA LYS A 117 3.63 -7.14 2.62
C LYS A 117 3.81 -8.05 1.42
N ARG A 118 4.90 -7.86 0.65
CA ARG A 118 5.30 -8.73 -0.47
C ARG A 118 4.22 -8.88 -1.54
N ILE A 119 3.46 -7.84 -1.75
CA ILE A 119 2.36 -7.78 -2.71
C ILE A 119 2.70 -6.96 -3.96
N GLY A 120 3.97 -6.65 -4.18
CA GLY A 120 4.41 -5.94 -5.39
C GLY A 120 4.41 -4.41 -5.33
N LYS A 121 4.16 -3.77 -4.16
CA LYS A 121 4.15 -2.30 -4.05
C LYS A 121 5.41 -1.64 -4.61
N THR A 122 6.60 -2.07 -4.17
CA THR A 122 7.88 -1.51 -4.62
C THR A 122 8.04 -1.61 -6.14
N ALA A 123 7.54 -2.70 -6.76
CA ALA A 123 7.53 -2.85 -8.21
C ALA A 123 6.60 -1.83 -8.87
N VAL A 124 5.39 -1.62 -8.33
CA VAL A 124 4.45 -0.61 -8.83
C VAL A 124 5.01 0.80 -8.64
N THR A 125 5.57 1.10 -7.46
CA THR A 125 6.22 2.40 -7.20
C THR A 125 7.36 2.64 -8.19
N GLY A 126 8.22 1.65 -8.42
CA GLY A 126 9.33 1.75 -9.36
C GLY A 126 8.85 1.89 -10.82
N HIS A 127 7.78 1.20 -11.21
CA HIS A 127 7.17 1.34 -12.53
C HIS A 127 6.61 2.76 -12.73
N LEU A 128 5.79 3.23 -11.78
CA LEU A 128 5.23 4.58 -11.81
C LEU A 128 6.32 5.66 -11.82
N ALA A 129 7.34 5.53 -10.98
CA ALA A 129 8.43 6.50 -10.91
C ALA A 129 9.23 6.59 -12.23
N ARG A 130 9.52 5.45 -12.87
CA ARG A 130 10.16 5.45 -14.20
C ARG A 130 9.28 6.09 -15.25
N LEU A 131 7.99 5.73 -15.29
CA LEU A 131 7.04 6.29 -16.25
C LEU A 131 6.92 7.82 -16.12
N LEU A 132 6.89 8.32 -14.89
CA LEU A 132 6.85 9.75 -14.61
C LEU A 132 8.17 10.44 -14.93
N SER A 133 9.32 9.77 -14.71
CA SER A 133 10.65 10.36 -15.00
C SER A 133 10.93 10.61 -16.49
N GLU A 134 10.17 9.99 -17.37
CA GLU A 134 10.19 10.30 -18.81
C GLU A 134 9.55 11.65 -19.13
N ARG A 135 8.81 12.25 -18.17
CA ARG A 135 8.04 13.48 -18.36
C ARG A 135 8.51 14.64 -17.49
N GLY A 136 9.27 14.39 -16.43
CA GLY A 136 9.73 15.43 -15.52
C GLY A 136 10.62 14.90 -14.41
N ASP A 137 11.01 15.78 -13.51
CA ASP A 137 11.82 15.45 -12.33
C ASP A 137 10.95 14.81 -11.24
N VAL A 138 11.28 13.60 -10.88
CA VAL A 138 10.52 12.77 -9.93
C VAL A 138 11.35 12.49 -8.69
N VAL A 139 10.72 12.56 -7.52
CA VAL A 139 11.27 12.07 -6.26
C VAL A 139 10.34 11.03 -5.67
N VAL A 140 10.88 9.89 -5.24
CA VAL A 140 10.14 8.93 -4.42
C VAL A 140 10.44 9.17 -2.95
N VAL A 141 9.41 9.19 -2.10
CA VAL A 141 9.54 9.21 -0.65
C VAL A 141 9.07 7.86 -0.12
N SER A 142 10.01 7.00 0.24
CA SER A 142 9.74 5.63 0.68
C SER A 142 9.73 5.54 2.20
N MET A 143 8.57 5.19 2.78
CA MET A 143 8.39 5.04 4.22
C MET A 143 8.49 3.57 4.62
N GLY A 144 9.66 3.15 5.12
CA GLY A 144 9.95 1.76 5.50
C GLY A 144 10.04 1.52 7.01
N ARG A 145 10.01 0.25 7.42
CA ARG A 145 10.30 -0.16 8.82
C ARG A 145 11.79 -0.20 9.13
N GLY A 146 12.61 -0.32 8.09
CA GLY A 146 14.07 -0.29 8.14
C GLY A 146 14.66 1.01 7.57
N GLY A 147 13.86 2.06 7.48
CA GLY A 147 14.32 3.36 7.01
C GLY A 147 15.24 4.08 8.00
N PRO A 148 15.97 5.11 7.53
CA PRO A 148 16.95 5.84 8.31
C PRO A 148 16.34 6.66 9.44
N GLY A 149 17.14 6.96 10.46
CA GLY A 149 16.74 7.75 11.63
C GLY A 149 16.30 9.16 11.28
N GLU A 150 17.12 9.84 10.52
CA GLU A 150 16.78 11.07 9.80
C GLU A 150 16.54 10.72 8.34
N PRO A 151 15.59 11.40 7.65
CA PRO A 151 15.38 11.16 6.23
C PRO A 151 16.65 11.34 5.41
N GLU A 152 16.89 10.43 4.49
CA GLU A 152 18.10 10.38 3.68
C GLU A 152 17.74 10.41 2.19
N LEU A 153 18.35 11.36 1.45
CA LEU A 153 18.19 11.45 -0.01
C LEU A 153 19.27 10.62 -0.70
N VAL A 154 18.85 9.58 -1.40
CA VAL A 154 19.68 8.82 -2.35
C VAL A 154 19.48 9.45 -3.72
N GLN A 155 20.43 10.30 -4.12
CA GLN A 155 20.32 11.09 -5.35
C GLN A 155 20.57 10.28 -6.62
N VAL A 156 21.40 9.25 -6.55
CA VAL A 156 21.82 8.40 -7.66
C VAL A 156 21.65 6.94 -7.23
N ALA A 157 21.26 6.08 -8.17
CA ALA A 157 21.13 4.64 -7.92
C ALA A 157 22.40 4.08 -7.28
N PRO A 158 22.30 3.43 -6.09
CA PRO A 158 23.46 2.87 -5.42
C PRO A 158 24.06 1.73 -6.23
N THR A 159 25.37 1.67 -6.28
CA THR A 159 26.11 0.57 -6.88
C THR A 159 26.10 -0.67 -5.96
N LEU A 160 26.43 -1.84 -6.52
CA LEU A 160 26.59 -3.06 -5.73
C LEU A 160 27.59 -2.87 -4.59
N ASP A 161 28.74 -2.25 -4.85
CA ASP A 161 29.79 -2.01 -3.84
C ASP A 161 29.28 -1.13 -2.70
N GLN A 162 28.53 -0.07 -3.00
CA GLN A 162 27.91 0.79 -1.99
C GLN A 162 26.90 0.03 -1.12
N LEU A 163 26.08 -0.84 -1.72
CA LEU A 163 25.13 -1.67 -0.96
C LEU A 163 25.87 -2.70 -0.07
N LEU A 164 26.96 -3.29 -0.58
CA LEU A 164 27.81 -4.18 0.20
C LEU A 164 28.49 -3.45 1.38
N ASP A 165 28.97 -2.23 1.17
CA ASP A 165 29.56 -1.41 2.24
C ASP A 165 28.55 -1.09 3.34
N ILE A 166 27.30 -0.73 2.97
CA ILE A 166 26.20 -0.53 3.91
C ILE A 166 25.95 -1.82 4.72
N SER A 167 25.89 -2.96 4.04
CA SER A 167 25.65 -4.26 4.67
C SER A 167 26.79 -4.64 5.64
N ARG A 168 28.03 -4.49 5.22
CA ARG A 168 29.23 -4.76 6.03
C ARG A 168 29.35 -3.85 7.26
N ALA A 169 28.83 -2.62 7.15
CA ALA A 169 28.72 -1.69 8.28
C ALA A 169 27.53 -2.02 9.21
N GLY A 170 26.78 -3.11 8.96
CA GLY A 170 25.63 -3.53 9.76
C GLY A 170 24.32 -2.78 9.42
N GLY A 171 24.28 -2.03 8.33
CA GLY A 171 23.10 -1.34 7.84
C GLY A 171 22.16 -2.26 7.04
N HIS A 172 20.94 -1.75 6.74
CA HIS A 172 19.92 -2.46 5.99
C HIS A 172 20.01 -2.17 4.49
N ALA A 173 20.99 -2.79 3.79
CA ALA A 173 21.23 -2.58 2.37
C ALA A 173 20.03 -2.97 1.45
N ALA A 174 19.16 -3.86 1.90
CA ALA A 174 17.92 -4.24 1.20
C ALA A 174 16.67 -3.53 1.78
N SER A 175 16.81 -2.26 2.18
CA SER A 175 15.68 -1.44 2.63
C SER A 175 14.87 -0.92 1.44
N ASP A 176 13.56 -0.67 1.66
CA ASP A 176 12.62 -0.28 0.60
C ASP A 176 13.12 0.92 -0.23
N TYR A 177 13.73 1.94 0.41
CA TYR A 177 14.22 3.13 -0.29
C TYR A 177 15.49 2.89 -1.12
N LEU A 178 16.41 2.04 -0.66
CA LEU A 178 17.60 1.66 -1.43
C LEU A 178 17.21 0.75 -2.62
N GLU A 179 16.28 -0.19 -2.39
CA GLU A 179 15.70 -1.00 -3.47
C GLU A 179 15.08 -0.10 -4.54
N THR A 180 14.23 0.87 -4.15
CA THR A 180 13.59 1.79 -5.10
C THR A 180 14.62 2.64 -5.85
N ALA A 181 15.60 3.23 -5.16
CA ALA A 181 16.66 4.01 -5.82
C ALA A 181 17.46 3.17 -6.82
N ALA A 182 17.83 1.94 -6.44
CA ALA A 182 18.63 1.05 -7.29
C ALA A 182 17.85 0.55 -8.52
N LEU A 183 16.54 0.26 -8.38
CA LEU A 183 15.75 -0.37 -9.43
C LEU A 183 14.96 0.61 -10.31
N ALA A 184 14.52 1.74 -9.76
CA ALA A 184 13.82 2.78 -10.51
C ALA A 184 14.77 3.81 -11.14
N GLY A 185 15.96 4.01 -10.54
CA GLY A 185 16.95 4.97 -11.05
C GLY A 185 16.54 6.42 -10.85
N VAL A 186 15.63 6.71 -9.93
CA VAL A 186 15.17 8.05 -9.58
C VAL A 186 15.60 8.44 -8.18
N PRO A 187 15.80 9.74 -7.88
CA PRO A 187 16.08 10.21 -6.53
C PRO A 187 15.04 9.69 -5.53
N THR A 188 15.51 9.10 -4.45
CA THR A 188 14.62 8.47 -3.46
C THR A 188 14.98 8.94 -2.05
N ILE A 189 14.00 9.38 -1.29
CA ILE A 189 14.13 9.78 0.11
C ILE A 189 13.67 8.62 0.99
N GLY A 190 14.59 8.11 1.81
CA GLY A 190 14.29 7.11 2.82
C GLY A 190 13.67 7.73 4.06
N CYS A 191 12.53 7.22 4.48
CA CYS A 191 11.85 7.55 5.73
C CYS A 191 11.58 6.28 6.53
N ARG A 192 11.38 6.42 7.85
CA ARG A 192 11.02 5.30 8.71
C ARG A 192 9.67 5.48 9.37
N ARG A 193 9.10 4.34 9.79
CA ARG A 193 7.91 4.27 10.62
C ARG A 193 7.99 3.16 11.65
N ALA A 194 7.19 3.30 12.72
CA ALA A 194 6.89 2.21 13.64
C ALA A 194 5.39 2.15 13.93
N GLY A 195 4.92 0.95 14.23
CA GLY A 195 3.51 0.65 14.41
C GLY A 195 2.74 0.60 13.07
N GLY A 196 1.54 0.04 13.11
CA GLY A 196 0.63 -0.01 11.97
C GLY A 196 -0.77 -0.37 12.44
N GLY A 197 -1.74 0.48 12.13
CA GLY A 197 -3.14 0.32 12.45
C GLY A 197 -3.90 -0.50 11.41
N LEU A 198 -5.12 -0.93 11.76
CA LEU A 198 -6.00 -1.68 10.86
C LEU A 198 -6.39 -0.86 9.62
N ALA A 199 -6.62 0.45 9.79
CA ALA A 199 -6.88 1.38 8.68
C ALA A 199 -5.61 1.89 7.98
N GLY A 200 -4.43 1.39 8.35
CA GLY A 200 -3.17 1.81 7.73
C GLY A 200 -2.47 2.98 8.40
N ASP A 201 -2.98 3.50 9.49
CA ASP A 201 -2.31 4.54 10.27
C ASP A 201 -0.98 4.05 10.85
N VAL A 202 -0.12 4.96 11.28
CA VAL A 202 1.17 4.65 11.90
C VAL A 202 1.29 5.35 13.26
N LEU A 203 1.93 4.68 14.23
CA LEU A 203 2.14 5.29 15.54
C LEU A 203 3.18 6.40 15.50
N THR A 204 4.22 6.22 14.69
CA THR A 204 5.28 7.22 14.52
C THR A 204 5.93 7.10 13.15
N SER A 205 6.34 8.25 12.60
CA SER A 205 7.07 8.35 11.34
C SER A 205 7.87 9.66 11.30
N ASN A 206 9.01 9.65 10.60
CA ASN A 206 9.75 10.87 10.27
C ASN A 206 9.37 11.43 8.88
N LEU A 207 8.22 11.02 8.32
CA LEU A 207 7.78 11.40 6.97
C LEU A 207 7.67 12.92 6.78
N ARG A 208 7.28 13.69 7.81
CA ARG A 208 7.24 15.16 7.75
C ARG A 208 8.56 15.76 7.26
N ARG A 209 9.68 15.29 7.84
CA ARG A 209 11.02 15.72 7.43
C ARG A 209 11.37 15.26 6.02
N GLY A 210 10.86 14.09 5.62
CA GLY A 210 11.02 13.58 4.25
C GLY A 210 10.26 14.43 3.22
N ILE A 211 9.08 14.93 3.57
CA ILE A 211 8.31 15.86 2.72
C ILE A 211 9.06 17.18 2.57
N GLU A 212 9.54 17.76 3.67
CA GLU A 212 10.35 19.00 3.66
C GLU A 212 11.56 18.85 2.73
N LEU A 213 12.27 17.72 2.83
CA LEU A 213 13.43 17.43 1.97
C LEU A 213 13.05 17.27 0.49
N ALA A 214 11.87 16.70 0.20
CA ALA A 214 11.36 16.62 -1.16
C ALA A 214 10.97 18.00 -1.71
N GLU A 215 10.31 18.84 -0.90
CA GLU A 215 9.93 20.21 -1.29
C GLU A 215 11.15 21.12 -1.52
N ASP A 216 12.20 20.98 -0.70
CA ASP A 216 13.48 21.70 -0.90
C ASP A 216 14.15 21.36 -2.23
N ARG A 217 13.99 20.11 -2.68
CA ARG A 217 14.52 19.65 -3.98
C ARG A 217 13.71 20.18 -5.17
N ARG A 218 12.43 20.53 -4.98
CA ARG A 218 11.50 21.07 -6.00
C ARG A 218 11.35 20.17 -7.24
N PRO A 219 11.02 18.88 -7.09
CA PRO A 219 10.71 18.06 -8.25
C PRO A 219 9.37 18.48 -8.87
N ASP A 220 9.10 17.98 -10.08
CA ASP A 220 7.81 18.19 -10.73
C ASP A 220 6.70 17.36 -10.07
N ILE A 221 7.04 16.19 -9.51
CA ILE A 221 6.11 15.29 -8.82
C ILE A 221 6.79 14.46 -7.74
N VAL A 222 6.06 14.18 -6.67
CA VAL A 222 6.48 13.28 -5.58
C VAL A 222 5.63 12.01 -5.57
N VAL A 223 6.26 10.85 -5.47
CA VAL A 223 5.58 9.55 -5.29
C VAL A 223 5.87 9.04 -3.88
N PHE A 224 4.83 8.86 -3.06
CA PHE A 224 4.94 8.29 -1.73
C PHE A 224 4.76 6.77 -1.78
N ASP A 225 5.72 6.02 -1.26
CA ASP A 225 5.63 4.56 -1.14
C ASP A 225 5.29 4.14 0.28
N GLY A 226 4.18 3.41 0.45
CA GLY A 226 3.75 2.84 1.72
C GLY A 226 4.51 1.56 2.07
N SER A 227 4.46 1.16 3.34
CA SER A 227 5.16 -0.03 3.84
C SER A 227 4.20 -1.04 4.45
N GLY A 228 4.17 -2.25 3.90
CA GLY A 228 3.19 -3.26 4.30
C GLY A 228 1.77 -2.77 4.01
N ALA A 229 0.88 -2.80 5.00
CA ALA A 229 -0.47 -2.26 4.92
C ALA A 229 -0.57 -0.80 5.44
N ALA A 230 0.55 -0.18 5.84
CA ALA A 230 0.55 1.20 6.30
C ALA A 230 0.48 2.18 5.13
N ILE A 231 -0.34 3.19 5.30
CA ILE A 231 -0.50 4.31 4.36
C ILE A 231 0.47 5.42 4.80
N PRO A 232 1.22 6.06 3.88
CA PRO A 232 1.97 7.25 4.21
C PRO A 232 1.03 8.31 4.81
N PRO A 233 1.31 8.84 6.03
CA PRO A 233 0.41 9.76 6.70
C PRO A 233 0.48 11.17 6.11
N VAL A 234 0.15 11.30 4.83
CA VAL A 234 0.13 12.55 4.06
C VAL A 234 -1.04 12.55 3.08
N SER A 235 -1.69 13.69 2.93
CA SER A 235 -2.66 13.90 1.86
C SER A 235 -1.94 13.97 0.52
N VAL A 236 -2.51 13.37 -0.51
CA VAL A 236 -1.95 13.34 -1.88
C VAL A 236 -3.06 13.57 -2.89
N ASP A 237 -2.69 13.91 -4.12
CA ASP A 237 -3.65 14.15 -5.20
C ASP A 237 -4.36 12.86 -5.64
N ALA A 238 -3.64 11.72 -5.70
CA ALA A 238 -4.25 10.42 -5.96
C ALA A 238 -3.48 9.25 -5.33
N ARG A 239 -4.16 8.12 -5.13
CA ARG A 239 -3.61 6.88 -4.56
C ARG A 239 -3.85 5.67 -5.46
N VAL A 240 -2.79 4.88 -5.62
CA VAL A 240 -2.85 3.55 -6.23
C VAL A 240 -2.83 2.51 -5.12
N LEU A 241 -3.86 1.67 -5.05
CA LEU A 241 -3.92 0.55 -4.12
C LEU A 241 -3.45 -0.73 -4.80
N VAL A 242 -2.48 -1.39 -4.20
CA VAL A 242 -2.03 -2.71 -4.61
C VAL A 242 -2.64 -3.76 -3.69
N VAL A 243 -3.39 -4.70 -4.26
CA VAL A 243 -4.01 -5.82 -3.55
C VAL A 243 -3.23 -7.10 -3.85
N GLY A 244 -2.81 -7.81 -2.81
CA GLY A 244 -2.09 -9.08 -2.97
C GLY A 244 -3.01 -10.23 -3.41
N PRO A 245 -2.46 -11.29 -4.03
CA PRO A 245 -3.25 -12.36 -4.64
C PRO A 245 -4.10 -13.17 -3.66
N GLU A 246 -3.70 -13.24 -2.39
CA GLU A 246 -4.41 -14.00 -1.33
C GLU A 246 -5.11 -13.08 -0.33
N GLN A 247 -5.31 -11.80 -0.68
CA GLN A 247 -5.85 -10.82 0.24
C GLN A 247 -7.26 -10.39 -0.18
N ASP A 248 -8.17 -10.40 0.80
CA ASP A 248 -9.53 -9.90 0.61
C ASP A 248 -9.55 -8.37 0.81
N PRO A 249 -9.78 -7.59 -0.27
CA PRO A 249 -9.85 -6.13 -0.17
C PRO A 249 -11.11 -5.63 0.55
N THR A 250 -12.06 -6.52 0.85
CA THR A 250 -13.31 -6.20 1.54
C THR A 250 -13.33 -6.68 3.00
N ALA A 251 -12.25 -7.33 3.48
CA ALA A 251 -12.14 -7.80 4.85
C ALA A 251 -11.49 -6.77 5.78
N TYR A 252 -11.82 -6.83 7.05
CA TYR A 252 -11.34 -5.92 8.10
C TYR A 252 -11.55 -4.45 7.72
N LEU A 253 -10.52 -3.61 7.87
CA LEU A 253 -10.53 -2.21 7.39
C LEU A 253 -9.82 -2.03 6.03
N ASN A 254 -9.72 -3.08 5.21
CA ASN A 254 -9.28 -2.94 3.82
C ASN A 254 -10.25 -2.14 2.95
N PRO A 255 -11.61 -2.19 3.16
CA PRO A 255 -12.52 -1.29 2.44
C PRO A 255 -12.17 0.18 2.60
N TYR A 256 -11.60 0.60 3.74
CA TYR A 256 -11.09 1.96 3.90
C TYR A 256 -10.01 2.30 2.87
N ARG A 257 -9.04 1.37 2.63
CA ARG A 257 -7.98 1.57 1.62
C ARG A 257 -8.56 1.68 0.21
N VAL A 258 -9.59 0.88 -0.09
CA VAL A 258 -10.31 0.98 -1.36
C VAL A 258 -10.98 2.34 -1.50
N LEU A 259 -11.74 2.77 -0.50
CA LEU A 259 -12.50 4.02 -0.51
C LEU A 259 -11.63 5.27 -0.69
N VAL A 260 -10.41 5.27 -0.12
CA VAL A 260 -9.46 6.40 -0.22
C VAL A 260 -8.50 6.31 -1.40
N SER A 261 -8.67 5.33 -2.28
CA SER A 261 -7.83 5.14 -3.48
C SER A 261 -8.58 5.52 -4.76
N ASP A 262 -7.83 5.72 -5.84
CA ASP A 262 -8.33 6.20 -7.14
C ASP A 262 -8.10 5.18 -8.27
N LEU A 263 -7.21 4.22 -8.05
CA LEU A 263 -6.92 3.08 -8.91
C LEU A 263 -6.58 1.87 -8.04
N VAL A 264 -7.05 0.68 -8.42
CA VAL A 264 -6.67 -0.58 -7.77
C VAL A 264 -5.96 -1.51 -8.74
N LEU A 265 -4.80 -2.03 -8.33
CA LEU A 265 -4.06 -3.06 -9.03
C LEU A 265 -4.20 -4.40 -8.28
N LEU A 266 -4.77 -5.41 -8.94
CA LEU A 266 -4.94 -6.76 -8.40
C LEU A 266 -3.78 -7.65 -8.84
N MET A 267 -2.85 -7.97 -7.94
CA MET A 267 -1.70 -8.83 -8.24
C MET A 267 -2.12 -10.27 -8.47
N GLY A 268 -1.75 -10.82 -9.63
CA GLY A 268 -2.06 -12.20 -9.99
C GLY A 268 -3.51 -12.44 -10.41
N GLY A 269 -4.30 -11.37 -10.55
CA GLY A 269 -5.72 -11.48 -10.87
C GLY A 269 -6.63 -11.35 -9.65
N GLY A 270 -7.91 -11.65 -9.82
CA GLY A 270 -8.93 -11.54 -8.78
C GLY A 270 -10.22 -10.89 -9.30
N GLU A 271 -11.24 -10.85 -8.45
CA GLU A 271 -12.54 -10.27 -8.80
C GLU A 271 -12.56 -8.78 -8.56
N ALA A 272 -12.89 -8.01 -9.59
CA ALA A 272 -13.03 -6.55 -9.50
C ALA A 272 -14.40 -6.12 -8.93
N ALA A 273 -15.42 -6.95 -9.05
CA ALA A 273 -16.78 -6.59 -8.68
C ALA A 273 -16.92 -6.13 -7.21
N PRO A 274 -16.41 -6.85 -6.19
CA PRO A 274 -16.55 -6.43 -4.80
C PRO A 274 -15.87 -5.08 -4.50
N ILE A 275 -14.82 -4.72 -5.26
CA ILE A 275 -14.14 -3.43 -5.11
C ILE A 275 -14.99 -2.32 -5.75
N ARG A 276 -15.54 -2.55 -6.95
CA ARG A 276 -16.38 -1.59 -7.66
C ARG A 276 -17.70 -1.33 -6.95
N GLU A 277 -18.22 -2.30 -6.21
CA GLU A 277 -19.38 -2.11 -5.32
C GLU A 277 -19.09 -1.13 -4.17
N LEU A 278 -17.85 -1.05 -3.71
CA LEU A 278 -17.44 -0.09 -2.69
C LEU A 278 -17.24 1.31 -3.26
N LYS A 279 -16.57 1.39 -4.42
CA LYS A 279 -16.26 2.65 -5.12
C LYS A 279 -16.13 2.38 -6.62
N ASP A 280 -16.84 3.16 -7.43
CA ASP A 280 -16.66 3.13 -8.89
C ASP A 280 -15.30 3.74 -9.25
N MET A 281 -14.36 2.89 -9.64
CA MET A 281 -13.00 3.27 -10.05
C MET A 281 -12.37 2.19 -10.94
N PRO A 282 -11.27 2.51 -11.65
CA PRO A 282 -10.51 1.50 -12.40
C PRO A 282 -9.93 0.44 -11.46
N VAL A 283 -10.15 -0.83 -11.82
CA VAL A 283 -9.57 -2.01 -11.15
C VAL A 283 -8.91 -2.86 -12.22
N ILE A 284 -7.58 -2.98 -12.16
CA ILE A 284 -6.77 -3.61 -13.20
C ILE A 284 -6.04 -4.82 -12.63
N PRO A 285 -6.34 -6.03 -13.10
CA PRO A 285 -5.54 -7.22 -12.81
C PRO A 285 -4.16 -7.12 -13.47
N VAL A 286 -3.10 -7.35 -12.67
CA VAL A 286 -1.71 -7.22 -13.13
C VAL A 286 -0.85 -8.38 -12.66
N GLU A 287 0.25 -8.63 -13.35
CA GLU A 287 1.32 -9.54 -12.96
C GLU A 287 2.66 -8.80 -12.84
N LEU A 288 3.59 -9.40 -12.10
CA LEU A 288 4.98 -8.96 -12.05
C LEU A 288 5.81 -9.84 -12.98
N ARG A 289 6.68 -9.21 -13.75
CA ARG A 289 7.60 -9.88 -14.65
C ARG A 289 9.02 -9.45 -14.35
N LEU A 290 9.87 -10.38 -13.94
CA LEU A 290 11.28 -10.10 -13.65
C LEU A 290 11.97 -9.48 -14.85
N ARG A 291 12.73 -8.42 -14.61
CA ARG A 291 13.55 -7.74 -15.60
C ARG A 291 14.95 -7.48 -15.03
N PRO A 292 16.01 -8.03 -15.63
CA PRO A 292 17.37 -7.67 -15.25
C PRO A 292 17.62 -6.18 -15.53
N VAL A 293 18.26 -5.48 -14.58
CA VAL A 293 18.64 -4.06 -14.80
C VAL A 293 19.74 -3.91 -15.86
N THR A 294 20.52 -4.96 -16.07
CA THR A 294 21.50 -5.08 -17.17
C THR A 294 21.19 -6.35 -17.96
N PRO A 295 21.21 -6.31 -19.31
CA PRO A 295 20.88 -7.48 -20.15
C PRO A 295 21.79 -8.70 -19.87
N LEU A 296 21.19 -9.88 -19.77
CA LEU A 296 21.87 -11.17 -19.50
C LEU A 296 21.73 -12.16 -20.68
N THR A 297 21.52 -11.65 -21.90
CA THR A 297 21.24 -12.47 -23.08
C THR A 297 22.33 -13.54 -23.31
N GLY A 298 21.91 -14.79 -23.39
CA GLY A 298 22.79 -15.94 -23.71
C GLY A 298 23.76 -16.34 -22.60
N ARG A 299 23.67 -15.73 -21.40
CA ARG A 299 24.50 -16.10 -20.25
C ARG A 299 23.82 -17.19 -19.43
N ARG A 300 24.61 -18.02 -18.74
CA ARG A 300 24.13 -18.96 -17.73
C ARG A 300 23.83 -18.19 -16.45
N VAL A 301 22.55 -18.15 -16.04
CA VAL A 301 22.07 -17.30 -14.96
C VAL A 301 21.45 -18.11 -13.84
N ALA A 302 21.87 -17.85 -12.61
CA ALA A 302 21.16 -18.28 -11.41
C ALA A 302 20.27 -17.13 -10.90
N VAL A 303 18.98 -17.40 -10.69
CA VAL A 303 17.98 -16.43 -10.28
C VAL A 303 17.65 -16.62 -8.80
N PHE A 304 17.68 -15.52 -8.04
CA PHE A 304 17.39 -15.50 -6.60
C PHE A 304 16.24 -14.54 -6.30
N THR A 305 15.11 -15.07 -5.82
CA THR A 305 13.88 -14.33 -5.55
C THR A 305 13.36 -14.61 -4.14
N ALA A 306 12.51 -13.72 -3.62
CA ALA A 306 11.88 -13.90 -2.31
C ALA A 306 10.61 -14.78 -2.36
N GLY A 307 10.15 -15.17 -3.53
CA GLY A 307 8.98 -15.99 -3.77
C GLY A 307 8.93 -16.47 -5.23
N PRO A 308 7.91 -17.23 -5.61
CA PRO A 308 7.76 -17.72 -6.98
C PRO A 308 7.80 -16.57 -7.99
N ALA A 309 8.63 -16.71 -9.03
CA ALA A 309 8.73 -15.74 -10.11
C ALA A 309 8.91 -16.50 -11.44
N PRO A 310 8.08 -16.24 -12.45
CA PRO A 310 8.27 -16.79 -13.79
C PRO A 310 9.60 -16.30 -14.38
N VAL A 311 10.37 -17.18 -14.99
CA VAL A 311 11.68 -16.89 -15.59
C VAL A 311 11.77 -17.20 -17.09
N ASP A 312 10.76 -17.85 -17.67
CA ASP A 312 10.73 -18.34 -19.06
C ASP A 312 10.88 -17.22 -20.12
N HIS A 313 10.54 -15.99 -19.74
CA HIS A 313 10.66 -14.82 -20.59
C HIS A 313 12.06 -14.19 -20.59
N LEU A 314 12.95 -14.62 -19.69
CA LEU A 314 14.32 -14.13 -19.63
C LEU A 314 15.09 -14.64 -20.83
N ARG A 315 15.77 -13.74 -21.54
CA ARG A 315 16.63 -14.12 -22.67
C ARG A 315 18.01 -14.60 -22.21
N ALA A 316 18.01 -15.55 -21.25
CA ALA A 316 19.19 -16.11 -20.61
C ALA A 316 19.04 -17.63 -20.49
N ASP A 317 20.15 -18.34 -20.35
CA ASP A 317 20.14 -19.76 -19.96
C ASP A 317 20.00 -19.85 -18.44
N VAL A 318 18.76 -20.00 -17.96
CA VAL A 318 18.46 -20.08 -16.51
C VAL A 318 18.83 -21.46 -16.00
N VAL A 319 19.97 -21.59 -15.34
CA VAL A 319 20.52 -22.84 -14.84
C VAL A 319 20.07 -23.17 -13.41
N HIS A 320 19.56 -22.18 -12.66
CA HIS A 320 19.13 -22.34 -11.29
C HIS A 320 18.11 -21.27 -10.90
N VAL A 321 17.10 -21.63 -10.10
CA VAL A 321 16.13 -20.70 -9.53
C VAL A 321 15.98 -21.01 -8.04
N SER A 322 16.30 -20.02 -7.22
CA SER A 322 16.15 -20.06 -5.76
C SER A 322 15.04 -19.13 -5.30
N HIS A 323 14.24 -19.61 -4.36
CA HIS A 323 13.24 -18.82 -3.65
C HIS A 323 13.62 -18.60 -2.17
N ASN A 324 14.88 -18.86 -1.82
CA ASN A 324 15.37 -18.92 -0.45
C ASN A 324 15.95 -17.59 0.08
N LEU A 325 15.72 -16.44 -0.57
CA LEU A 325 16.22 -15.15 -0.07
C LEU A 325 15.82 -14.86 1.38
N ALA A 326 14.70 -15.40 1.85
CA ALA A 326 14.24 -15.24 3.23
C ALA A 326 14.81 -16.32 4.20
N ASP A 327 15.38 -17.40 3.70
CA ASP A 327 16.01 -18.48 4.48
C ASP A 327 17.53 -18.47 4.27
N ARG A 328 18.24 -17.78 5.16
CA ARG A 328 19.70 -17.59 5.09
C ARG A 328 20.50 -18.89 5.16
N ALA A 329 19.99 -19.91 5.88
CA ALA A 329 20.71 -21.18 6.04
C ALA A 329 20.61 -22.02 4.77
N ALA A 330 19.40 -22.20 4.24
CA ALA A 330 19.16 -22.88 2.98
C ALA A 330 19.90 -22.17 1.83
N LEU A 331 19.84 -20.83 1.77
CA LEU A 331 20.48 -20.02 0.73
C LEU A 331 22.01 -20.20 0.71
N ARG A 332 22.68 -20.19 1.88
CA ARG A 332 24.13 -20.42 1.96
C ARG A 332 24.52 -21.80 1.52
N GLN A 333 23.73 -22.83 1.88
CA GLN A 333 23.97 -24.20 1.45
C GLN A 333 23.81 -24.33 -0.07
N GLU A 334 22.77 -23.74 -0.61
CA GLU A 334 22.46 -23.74 -2.04
C GLU A 334 23.59 -23.06 -2.85
N LEU A 335 24.06 -21.90 -2.42
CA LEU A 335 25.14 -21.15 -3.07
C LEU A 335 26.45 -21.93 -3.19
N MET A 336 26.72 -22.93 -2.33
CA MET A 336 27.94 -23.74 -2.42
C MET A 336 28.00 -24.58 -3.71
N SER A 337 26.87 -24.93 -4.32
CA SER A 337 26.78 -25.80 -5.50
C SER A 337 26.29 -25.09 -6.79
N VAL A 338 25.84 -23.85 -6.68
CA VAL A 338 25.33 -23.12 -7.85
C VAL A 338 26.49 -22.66 -8.74
N GLU A 339 26.46 -23.08 -10.02
CA GLU A 339 27.42 -22.66 -11.05
C GLU A 339 26.69 -21.84 -12.13
N ALA A 340 27.04 -20.56 -12.27
CA ALA A 340 26.48 -19.64 -13.23
C ALA A 340 27.50 -18.56 -13.61
N ASP A 341 27.29 -17.91 -14.76
CA ASP A 341 28.10 -16.77 -15.21
C ASP A 341 27.65 -15.46 -14.55
N ALA A 342 26.36 -15.39 -14.15
CA ALA A 342 25.77 -14.26 -13.46
C ALA A 342 24.69 -14.70 -12.46
N PHE A 343 24.56 -13.94 -11.38
CA PHE A 343 23.46 -14.01 -10.43
C PHE A 343 22.48 -12.87 -10.69
N LEU A 344 21.21 -13.20 -10.93
CA LEU A 344 20.10 -12.27 -11.04
C LEU A 344 19.34 -12.26 -9.71
N VAL A 345 19.33 -11.15 -8.99
CA VAL A 345 18.93 -11.10 -7.58
C VAL A 345 17.92 -9.99 -7.32
N GLU A 346 16.77 -10.32 -6.73
CA GLU A 346 15.87 -9.31 -6.14
C GLU A 346 16.56 -8.65 -4.93
N ILE A 347 16.51 -7.32 -4.78
CA ILE A 347 17.06 -6.60 -3.62
C ILE A 347 16.11 -6.76 -2.42
N LYS A 348 16.09 -7.95 -1.82
CA LYS A 348 15.24 -8.29 -0.68
C LYS A 348 15.96 -9.22 0.29
N ALA A 349 15.59 -9.16 1.57
CA ALA A 349 16.07 -10.08 2.60
C ALA A 349 17.59 -10.27 2.56
N ALA A 350 18.10 -11.47 2.25
CA ALA A 350 19.51 -11.83 2.23
C ALA A 350 20.21 -11.59 0.87
N ALA A 351 19.65 -10.77 0.01
CA ALA A 351 20.17 -10.52 -1.34
C ALA A 351 21.60 -9.94 -1.33
N ILE A 352 21.85 -8.95 -0.52
CA ILE A 352 23.14 -8.24 -0.49
C ILE A 352 24.16 -8.98 0.38
N ASP A 353 23.82 -9.23 1.62
CA ASP A 353 24.76 -9.80 2.63
C ASP A 353 25.01 -11.30 2.49
N VAL A 354 24.32 -12.01 1.59
CA VAL A 354 24.55 -13.43 1.30
C VAL A 354 24.80 -13.67 -0.18
N VAL A 355 23.87 -13.29 -1.06
CA VAL A 355 24.01 -13.63 -2.49
C VAL A 355 25.04 -12.75 -3.17
N ALA A 356 24.97 -11.42 -2.97
CA ALA A 356 25.92 -10.50 -3.58
C ALA A 356 27.34 -10.68 -3.04
N GLU A 357 27.51 -10.93 -1.71
CA GLU A 357 28.81 -11.28 -1.13
C GLU A 357 29.37 -12.54 -1.77
N ALA A 358 28.58 -13.62 -1.87
CA ALA A 358 29.02 -14.87 -2.50
C ALA A 358 29.38 -14.69 -3.97
N ALA A 359 28.66 -13.81 -4.70
CA ALA A 359 28.97 -13.49 -6.08
C ALA A 359 30.35 -12.80 -6.20
N VAL A 360 30.59 -11.79 -5.37
CA VAL A 360 31.88 -11.06 -5.34
C VAL A 360 33.06 -11.98 -4.97
N GLU A 361 32.90 -12.80 -3.91
CA GLU A 361 33.92 -13.76 -3.48
C GLU A 361 34.29 -14.76 -4.58
N ARG A 362 33.35 -15.10 -5.45
CA ARG A 362 33.52 -16.09 -6.53
C ARG A 362 33.83 -15.44 -7.88
N GLY A 363 33.89 -14.13 -7.97
CA GLY A 363 34.08 -13.40 -9.24
C GLY A 363 32.91 -13.57 -10.22
N ILE A 364 31.69 -13.83 -9.73
CA ILE A 364 30.47 -13.95 -10.50
C ILE A 364 29.80 -12.57 -10.58
N GLU A 365 29.33 -12.19 -11.76
CA GLU A 365 28.59 -10.95 -11.91
C GLU A 365 27.25 -11.01 -11.16
N CYS A 366 26.95 -9.98 -10.36
CA CYS A 366 25.67 -9.84 -9.66
C CYS A 366 24.86 -8.72 -10.33
N VAL A 367 23.71 -9.08 -10.90
CA VAL A 367 22.78 -8.16 -11.58
C VAL A 367 21.49 -8.11 -10.78
N PHE A 368 20.98 -6.90 -10.53
CA PHE A 368 19.72 -6.76 -9.82
C PHE A 368 18.53 -7.04 -10.73
N ALA A 369 17.51 -7.66 -10.13
CA ALA A 369 16.22 -7.93 -10.73
C ALA A 369 15.22 -6.85 -10.35
N ALA A 370 14.78 -6.05 -11.31
CA ALA A 370 13.58 -5.24 -11.22
C ALA A 370 12.35 -6.07 -11.60
N ASN A 371 11.17 -5.54 -11.36
CA ASN A 371 9.92 -6.11 -11.83
C ASN A 371 9.19 -5.09 -12.71
N ASP A 372 8.81 -5.50 -13.91
CA ASP A 372 7.83 -4.78 -14.73
C ASP A 372 6.43 -5.17 -14.28
N VAL A 373 5.54 -4.19 -14.21
CA VAL A 373 4.12 -4.40 -13.93
C VAL A 373 3.39 -4.52 -15.27
N ARG A 374 2.69 -5.61 -15.49
CA ARG A 374 1.98 -5.88 -16.74
C ARG A 374 0.50 -6.15 -16.49
N PRO A 375 -0.43 -5.53 -17.21
CA PRO A 375 -1.82 -5.90 -17.14
C PRO A 375 -2.01 -7.33 -17.65
N LEU A 376 -2.91 -8.09 -17.02
CA LEU A 376 -3.26 -9.43 -17.48
C LEU A 376 -4.10 -9.38 -18.77
N ASP A 377 -4.89 -8.31 -18.94
CA ASP A 377 -5.57 -8.02 -20.20
C ASP A 377 -4.68 -7.15 -21.08
N PRO A 378 -4.18 -7.67 -22.22
CA PRO A 378 -3.33 -6.90 -23.13
C PRO A 378 -4.05 -5.73 -23.81
N GLY A 379 -5.37 -5.62 -23.71
CA GLY A 379 -6.15 -4.48 -24.20
C GLY A 379 -6.15 -3.28 -23.26
N VAL A 380 -5.65 -3.43 -22.03
CA VAL A 380 -5.56 -2.35 -21.05
C VAL A 380 -4.21 -1.63 -21.17
N ASP A 381 -4.25 -0.32 -21.31
CA ASP A 381 -3.06 0.55 -21.24
C ASP A 381 -2.85 1.01 -19.78
N LEU A 382 -2.08 0.22 -19.02
CA LEU A 382 -1.77 0.51 -17.63
C LEU A 382 -1.03 1.84 -17.46
N ASP A 383 -0.13 2.17 -18.39
CA ASP A 383 0.67 3.39 -18.31
C ASP A 383 -0.23 4.63 -18.50
N ALA A 384 -1.19 4.57 -19.43
CA ALA A 384 -2.19 5.64 -19.59
C ALA A 384 -3.07 5.80 -18.35
N GLU A 385 -3.51 4.71 -17.73
CA GLU A 385 -4.31 4.75 -16.50
C GLU A 385 -3.52 5.36 -15.33
N LEU A 386 -2.27 4.96 -15.13
CA LEU A 386 -1.40 5.53 -14.10
C LEU A 386 -1.13 7.02 -14.33
N LEU A 387 -0.90 7.42 -15.57
CA LEU A 387 -0.66 8.82 -15.95
C LEU A 387 -1.90 9.69 -15.80
N SER A 388 -3.09 9.13 -15.96
CA SER A 388 -4.35 9.85 -15.77
C SER A 388 -4.55 10.38 -14.33
N LEU A 389 -3.86 9.76 -13.36
CA LEU A 389 -3.88 10.18 -11.96
C LEU A 389 -3.04 11.42 -11.67
N VAL A 390 -2.16 11.80 -12.60
CA VAL A 390 -1.27 12.95 -12.41
C VAL A 390 -2.08 14.25 -12.56
N PRO A 391 -2.01 15.19 -11.60
CA PRO A 391 -2.69 16.47 -11.73
C PRO A 391 -2.25 17.23 -13.00
N GLN A 392 -3.20 17.82 -13.72
CA GLN A 392 -2.94 18.51 -15.00
C GLN A 392 -1.95 19.69 -14.90
N ARG A 393 -1.52 20.08 -13.69
CA ARG A 393 -0.52 21.16 -13.47
C ARG A 393 0.91 20.77 -13.91
N VAL A 394 1.16 19.47 -14.16
CA VAL A 394 2.48 18.93 -14.57
C VAL A 394 2.55 18.70 -16.09
N ALA A 395 1.46 18.87 -16.82
CA ALA A 395 1.36 18.60 -18.25
C ALA A 395 1.65 19.84 -19.13
N GLY A 396 2.54 20.74 -18.67
CA GLY A 396 2.96 21.95 -19.37
C GLY A 396 4.41 21.90 -19.83
#